data_6fad3de8a7e7b293e0ddf5081ad2026e
#
_entry.id   6fad3de8a7e7b293e0ddf5081ad2026e
#
_cell.length_a   1.000
_cell.length_b   1.000
_cell.length_c   1.000
_cell.angle_alpha   90.00
_cell.angle_beta   90.00
_cell.angle_gamma   90.00
#
_symmetry.space_group_name_H-M   'P 1'
#
loop_
_entity.id
_entity.type
_entity.pdbx_description
1 polymer ?
#
loop_
_entity_poly.entity_id
_entity_poly.type
_entity_poly.pdbx_seq_one_letter_code
_entity_poly.pdbx_strand_id
1 'polypeptide(L)'
;LLRGGRRKKLPPKLPFSVKREVIHLERYEQQFKYLLSSGITTETELEHRIRVLEWDIRLLEEQRKPLYQERRNTSDEEAQAKYSAEIQQQTAALREKRGELRLCRRIQSDIPRVSQQCQQAQAERQENLKNKEEHKHEYQR
;
A
#
# COMPACT_ATOMS: atom_id res chain seq x y z
N LEU A 1 17.82 12.43 -1.48
CA LEU A 1 17.61 12.29 -1.75
C LEU A 1 17.46 11.95 -2.12
N LEU A 2 17.67 11.79 -2.00
CA LEU A 2 17.59 11.41 -2.46
C LEU A 2 17.25 11.24 -2.97
N ARG A 3 17.38 11.79 -2.58
CA ARG A 3 16.85 11.51 -3.48
C ARG A 3 17.09 10.28 -4.12
N GLY A 4 17.72 9.33 -3.56
CA GLY A 4 17.79 7.99 -3.99
C GLY A 4 16.48 7.43 -4.46
N GLY A 5 15.44 8.04 -4.01
CA GLY A 5 14.10 7.70 -4.44
C GLY A 5 13.70 8.29 -5.77
N ARG A 6 14.63 8.67 -6.59
CA ARG A 6 14.26 9.15 -7.90
C ARG A 6 13.52 8.08 -8.66
N ARG A 7 12.27 8.29 -8.85
CA ARG A 7 11.53 7.54 -9.84
C ARG A 7 12.21 7.74 -11.17
N LYS A 8 12.56 6.65 -11.81
CA LYS A 8 13.03 6.71 -13.17
C LYS A 8 11.94 7.40 -13.99
N LYS A 9 12.26 8.53 -14.56
CA LYS A 9 11.33 9.19 -15.47
C LYS A 9 11.11 8.27 -16.65
N LEU A 10 9.87 7.90 -16.88
CA LEU A 10 9.50 7.11 -18.03
C LEU A 10 9.80 7.91 -19.29
N PRO A 11 10.47 7.31 -20.29
CA PRO A 11 10.66 7.99 -21.55
C PRO A 11 9.33 8.43 -22.17
N PRO A 12 9.24 9.65 -22.72
CA PRO A 12 7.97 10.14 -23.26
C PRO A 12 7.42 9.31 -24.42
N LYS A 13 8.27 8.48 -25.06
CA LYS A 13 7.89 7.67 -26.22
C LYS A 13 7.49 6.24 -25.89
N LEU A 14 7.42 5.86 -24.61
CA LEU A 14 6.97 4.52 -24.25
C LEU A 14 5.49 4.33 -24.60
N PRO A 15 5.11 3.18 -25.20
CA PRO A 15 3.71 2.87 -25.44
C PRO A 15 2.91 2.88 -24.13
N PHE A 16 1.65 3.27 -24.21
CA PHE A 16 0.77 3.37 -23.04
C PHE A 16 0.67 2.05 -22.26
N SER A 17 0.64 0.92 -22.97
CA SER A 17 0.60 -0.42 -22.37
C SER A 17 1.83 -0.69 -21.51
N VAL A 18 3.03 -0.32 -21.98
CA VAL A 18 4.30 -0.50 -21.23
C VAL A 18 4.34 0.41 -20.01
N LYS A 19 3.89 1.67 -20.16
CA LYS A 19 3.79 2.60 -19.01
C LYS A 19 2.88 2.06 -17.94
N ARG A 20 1.77 1.47 -18.33
CA ARG A 20 0.80 0.87 -17.41
C ARG A 20 1.42 -0.29 -16.63
N GLU A 21 2.15 -1.16 -17.31
CA GLU A 21 2.85 -2.30 -16.67
C GLU A 21 3.91 -1.84 -15.69
N VAL A 22 4.71 -0.83 -16.04
CA VAL A 22 5.75 -0.27 -15.16
C VAL A 22 5.10 0.33 -13.90
N ILE A 23 4.01 1.07 -14.05
CA ILE A 23 3.27 1.66 -12.93
C ILE A 23 2.73 0.56 -12.01
N HIS A 24 2.20 -0.54 -12.56
CA HIS A 24 1.72 -1.68 -11.78
C HIS A 24 2.84 -2.38 -11.02
N LEU A 25 4.01 -2.54 -11.64
CA LEU A 25 5.19 -3.14 -10.99
C LEU A 25 5.64 -2.31 -9.79
N GLU A 26 5.73 -0.98 -9.96
CA GLU A 26 6.10 -0.08 -8.87
C GLU A 26 5.09 -0.15 -7.72
N ARG A 27 3.82 -0.21 -8.04
CA ARG A 27 2.73 -0.33 -7.08
C ARG A 27 2.85 -1.61 -6.26
N TYR A 28 3.08 -2.75 -6.93
CA TYR A 28 3.24 -4.04 -6.27
C TYR A 28 4.52 -4.12 -5.44
N GLU A 29 5.59 -3.49 -5.90
CA GLU A 29 6.84 -3.40 -5.14
C GLU A 29 6.64 -2.66 -3.82
N GLN A 30 5.93 -1.53 -3.82
CA GLN A 30 5.59 -0.78 -2.62
C GLN A 30 4.73 -1.60 -1.66
N GLN A 31 3.74 -2.31 -2.19
CA GLN A 31 2.87 -3.18 -1.40
C GLN A 31 3.67 -4.31 -0.75
N PHE A 32 4.55 -4.93 -1.50
CA PHE A 32 5.40 -6.01 -1.01
C PHE A 32 6.33 -5.54 0.10
N LYS A 33 6.96 -4.39 -0.08
CA LYS A 33 7.81 -3.77 0.95
C LYS A 33 7.03 -3.50 2.23
N TYR A 34 5.82 -2.98 2.09
CA TYR A 34 4.95 -2.72 3.24
C TYR A 34 4.63 -4.01 4.00
N LEU A 35 4.23 -5.05 3.30
CA LEU A 35 3.88 -6.34 3.89
C LEU A 35 5.08 -6.95 4.63
N LEU A 36 6.26 -6.89 4.02
CA LEU A 36 7.50 -7.38 4.65
C LEU A 36 7.85 -6.61 5.91
N SER A 37 7.82 -5.29 5.85
CA SER A 37 8.17 -4.44 7.00
C SER A 37 7.16 -4.55 8.12
N SER A 38 5.90 -4.84 7.81
CA SER A 38 4.83 -4.98 8.79
C SER A 38 4.68 -6.40 9.34
N GLY A 39 5.40 -7.36 8.77
CA GLY A 39 5.31 -8.75 9.18
C GLY A 39 3.99 -9.43 8.83
N ILE A 40 3.29 -8.92 7.81
CA ILE A 40 2.01 -9.45 7.35
C ILE A 40 2.28 -10.50 6.30
N THR A 41 1.89 -11.75 6.58
CA THR A 41 2.14 -12.89 5.68
C THR A 41 0.87 -13.53 5.14
N THR A 42 -0.29 -13.26 5.74
CA THR A 42 -1.57 -13.86 5.34
C THR A 42 -2.64 -12.80 5.14
N GLU A 43 -3.68 -13.15 4.38
CA GLU A 43 -4.84 -12.28 4.17
C GLU A 43 -5.56 -11.99 5.50
N THR A 44 -5.62 -12.96 6.38
CA THR A 44 -6.22 -12.82 7.71
C THR A 44 -5.48 -11.77 8.54
N GLU A 45 -4.15 -11.78 8.50
CA GLU A 45 -3.33 -10.78 9.17
C GLU A 45 -3.55 -9.39 8.59
N LEU A 46 -3.71 -9.29 7.28
CA LEU A 46 -4.01 -8.02 6.61
C LEU A 46 -5.38 -7.49 7.02
N GLU A 47 -6.41 -8.33 7.06
CA GLU A 47 -7.74 -7.97 7.53
C GLU A 47 -7.72 -7.48 8.98
N HIS A 48 -6.95 -8.17 9.81
CA HIS A 48 -6.77 -7.77 11.22
C HIS A 48 -6.12 -6.39 11.30
N ARG A 49 -5.09 -6.14 10.51
CA ARG A 49 -4.41 -4.84 10.47
C ARG A 49 -5.37 -3.73 10.03
N ILE A 50 -6.21 -4.00 9.05
CA ILE A 50 -7.22 -3.05 8.59
C ILE A 50 -8.18 -2.68 9.72
N ARG A 51 -8.66 -3.66 10.47
CA ARG A 51 -9.57 -3.42 11.61
C ARG A 51 -8.90 -2.60 12.71
N VAL A 52 -7.64 -2.91 13.02
CA VAL A 52 -6.87 -2.15 14.01
C VAL A 52 -6.71 -0.70 13.58
N LEU A 53 -6.39 -0.46 12.30
CA LEU A 53 -6.25 0.89 11.76
C LEU A 53 -7.58 1.65 11.78
N GLU A 54 -8.68 1.02 11.43
CA GLU A 54 -10.01 1.62 11.49
C GLU A 54 -10.37 2.02 12.93
N TRP A 55 -10.06 1.14 13.88
CA TRP A 55 -10.28 1.41 15.30
C TRP A 55 -9.43 2.59 15.79
N ASP A 56 -8.13 2.59 15.48
CA ASP A 56 -7.20 3.65 15.88
C ASP A 56 -7.64 5.00 15.30
N ILE A 57 -8.06 5.02 14.04
CA ILE A 57 -8.54 6.23 13.37
C ILE A 57 -9.77 6.78 14.09
N ARG A 58 -10.72 5.92 14.40
CA ARG A 58 -11.93 6.32 15.11
C ARG A 58 -11.62 6.88 16.48
N LEU A 59 -10.72 6.24 17.20
CA LEU A 59 -10.27 6.69 18.52
C LEU A 59 -9.61 8.07 18.45
N LEU A 60 -8.71 8.27 17.48
CA LEU A 60 -8.04 9.56 17.28
C LEU A 60 -9.03 10.67 16.90
N GLU A 61 -10.01 10.37 16.06
CA GLU A 61 -11.05 11.33 15.69
C GLU A 61 -11.86 11.76 16.90
N GLU A 62 -12.24 10.81 17.75
CA GLU A 62 -12.99 11.09 18.97
C GLU A 62 -12.18 11.87 20.00
N GLN A 63 -10.89 11.59 20.12
CA GLN A 63 -9.99 12.34 20.99
C GLN A 63 -9.76 13.76 20.51
N ARG A 64 -9.79 13.98 19.21
CA ARG A 64 -9.57 15.31 18.63
C ARG A 64 -10.79 16.24 18.77
N LYS A 65 -11.99 15.70 18.70
CA LYS A 65 -13.22 16.49 18.77
C LYS A 65 -13.29 17.44 19.97
N PRO A 66 -13.08 16.97 21.22
CA PRO A 66 -13.16 17.89 22.37
C PRO A 66 -12.09 18.96 22.38
N LEU A 67 -10.94 18.74 21.73
CA LEU A 67 -9.87 19.74 21.66
C LEU A 67 -10.30 21.00 20.92
N TYR A 68 -11.08 20.87 19.85
CA TYR A 68 -11.63 22.01 19.12
C TYR A 68 -12.58 22.82 19.98
N GLN A 69 -13.43 22.16 20.75
CA GLN A 69 -14.38 22.79 21.65
C GLN A 69 -13.65 23.52 22.78
N GLU A 70 -12.70 22.87 23.43
CA GLU A 70 -11.91 23.47 24.49
C GLU A 70 -11.12 24.67 24.02
N ARG A 71 -10.56 24.61 22.79
CA ARG A 71 -9.84 25.74 22.21
C ARG A 71 -10.75 26.93 21.99
N ARG A 72 -12.00 26.71 21.56
CA ARG A 72 -12.97 27.79 21.36
C ARG A 72 -13.46 28.40 22.67
N ASN A 73 -13.53 27.56 23.71
CA ASN A 73 -14.06 27.95 25.01
C ASN A 73 -13.06 28.68 25.90
N THR A 74 -11.76 28.63 25.57
CA THR A 74 -10.75 29.29 26.36
C THR A 74 -10.35 30.64 25.72
N SER A 75 -10.16 31.66 26.58
CA SER A 75 -9.68 32.97 26.18
C SER A 75 -8.19 33.16 26.39
N ASP A 76 -7.53 32.21 27.05
CA ASP A 76 -6.10 32.23 27.32
C ASP A 76 -5.32 31.84 26.08
N GLU A 77 -4.42 32.72 25.63
CA GLU A 77 -3.61 32.50 24.42
C GLU A 77 -2.67 31.29 24.56
N GLU A 78 -2.08 31.08 25.75
CA GLU A 78 -1.22 29.91 25.99
C GLU A 78 -2.01 28.60 25.89
N ALA A 79 -3.20 28.56 26.47
CA ALA A 79 -4.07 27.40 26.42
C ALA A 79 -4.53 27.14 24.98
N GLN A 80 -4.88 28.18 24.23
CA GLN A 80 -5.24 28.05 22.82
C GLN A 80 -4.10 27.47 21.97
N ALA A 81 -2.88 27.96 22.20
CA ALA A 81 -1.69 27.46 21.51
C ALA A 81 -1.44 25.99 21.82
N LYS A 82 -1.62 25.59 23.09
CA LYS A 82 -1.46 24.21 23.53
C LYS A 82 -2.49 23.28 22.86
N TYR A 83 -3.75 23.68 22.83
CA TYR A 83 -4.80 22.91 22.17
C TYR A 83 -4.54 22.82 20.66
N SER A 84 -4.08 23.91 20.04
CA SER A 84 -3.73 23.90 18.61
C SER A 84 -2.58 22.92 18.31
N ALA A 85 -1.58 22.86 19.17
CA ALA A 85 -0.46 21.92 19.03
C ALA A 85 -0.94 20.48 19.16
N GLU A 86 -1.81 20.19 20.13
CA GLU A 86 -2.39 18.85 20.30
C GLU A 86 -3.26 18.44 19.10
N ILE A 87 -4.05 19.36 18.57
CA ILE A 87 -4.87 19.15 17.36
C ILE A 87 -3.97 18.81 16.17
N GLN A 88 -2.87 19.53 16.01
CA GLN A 88 -1.91 19.26 14.93
C GLN A 88 -1.28 17.88 15.05
N GLN A 89 -0.92 17.46 16.26
CA GLN A 89 -0.38 16.12 16.51
C GLN A 89 -1.41 15.03 16.18
N GLN A 90 -2.65 15.21 16.61
CA GLN A 90 -3.74 14.28 16.31
C GLN A 90 -4.02 14.21 14.82
N THR A 91 -4.00 15.37 14.14
CA THR A 91 -4.22 15.45 12.70
C THR A 91 -3.11 14.76 11.92
N ALA A 92 -1.86 14.91 12.34
CA ALA A 92 -0.71 14.24 11.72
C ALA A 92 -0.81 12.73 11.89
N ALA A 93 -1.15 12.26 13.10
CA ALA A 93 -1.35 10.84 13.37
C ALA A 93 -2.50 10.26 12.54
N LEU A 94 -3.60 10.99 12.41
CA LEU A 94 -4.74 10.57 11.59
C LEU A 94 -4.35 10.46 10.11
N ARG A 95 -3.60 11.41 9.60
CA ARG A 95 -3.14 11.40 8.19
C ARG A 95 -2.29 10.16 7.91
N GLU A 96 -1.37 9.85 8.82
CA GLU A 96 -0.51 8.69 8.71
C GLU A 96 -1.32 7.38 8.74
N LYS A 97 -2.22 7.24 9.71
CA LYS A 97 -3.07 6.05 9.85
C LYS A 97 -4.02 5.88 8.66
N ARG A 98 -4.60 6.96 8.18
CA ARG A 98 -5.47 6.92 7.00
C ARG A 98 -4.71 6.53 5.73
N GLY A 99 -3.45 7.01 5.61
CA GLY A 99 -2.57 6.62 4.50
C GLY A 99 -2.26 5.13 4.52
N GLU A 100 -1.91 4.61 5.70
CA GLU A 100 -1.65 3.18 5.88
C GLU A 100 -2.90 2.34 5.58
N LEU A 101 -4.06 2.77 6.05
CA LEU A 101 -5.33 2.08 5.79
C LEU A 101 -5.65 2.03 4.29
N ARG A 102 -5.46 3.13 3.59
CA ARG A 102 -5.66 3.17 2.12
C ARG A 102 -4.74 2.17 1.42
N LEU A 103 -3.49 2.08 1.86
CA LEU A 103 -2.53 1.13 1.31
C LEU A 103 -2.97 -0.31 1.58
N CYS A 104 -3.38 -0.62 2.80
CA CYS A 104 -3.86 -1.96 3.16
C CYS A 104 -5.09 -2.37 2.34
N ARG A 105 -6.03 -1.46 2.16
CA ARG A 105 -7.24 -1.72 1.35
C ARG A 105 -6.90 -1.92 -0.13
N ARG A 106 -5.92 -1.19 -0.64
CA ARG A 106 -5.43 -1.35 -2.00
C ARG A 106 -4.78 -2.71 -2.18
N ILE A 107 -3.95 -3.14 -1.23
CA ILE A 107 -3.35 -4.47 -1.24
C ILE A 107 -4.43 -5.54 -1.24
N GLN A 108 -5.42 -5.43 -0.37
CA GLN A 108 -6.53 -6.36 -0.28
C GLN A 108 -7.29 -6.47 -1.60
N SER A 109 -7.50 -5.34 -2.27
CA SER A 109 -8.15 -5.28 -3.58
C SER A 109 -7.30 -5.91 -4.69
N ASP A 110 -5.98 -5.78 -4.60
CA ASP A 110 -5.05 -6.25 -5.64
C ASP A 110 -4.66 -7.72 -5.50
N ILE A 111 -4.82 -8.32 -4.31
CA ILE A 111 -4.45 -9.72 -4.06
C ILE A 111 -5.04 -10.70 -5.10
N PRO A 112 -6.33 -10.67 -5.41
CA PRO A 112 -6.88 -11.59 -6.42
C PRO A 112 -6.25 -11.42 -7.79
N ARG A 113 -5.93 -10.19 -8.18
CA ARG A 113 -5.30 -9.87 -9.46
C ARG A 113 -3.88 -10.41 -9.54
N VAL A 114 -3.09 -10.21 -8.49
CA VAL A 114 -1.71 -10.71 -8.41
C VAL A 114 -1.69 -12.23 -8.41
N SER A 115 -2.58 -12.87 -7.65
CA SER A 115 -2.72 -14.32 -7.61
C SER A 115 -3.03 -14.89 -9.00
N GLN A 116 -3.94 -14.26 -9.72
CA GLN A 116 -4.33 -14.66 -11.07
C GLN A 116 -3.16 -14.55 -12.05
N GLN A 117 -2.39 -13.48 -11.98
CA GLN A 117 -1.20 -13.29 -12.81
C GLN A 117 -0.13 -14.35 -12.51
N CYS A 118 0.07 -14.68 -11.25
CA CYS A 118 1.02 -15.74 -10.85
C CYS A 118 0.59 -17.09 -11.38
N GLN A 119 -0.69 -17.43 -11.33
CA GLN A 119 -1.23 -18.68 -11.87
C GLN A 119 -1.03 -18.76 -13.38
N GLN A 120 -1.27 -17.68 -14.10
CA GLN A 120 -1.06 -17.63 -15.54
C GLN A 120 0.42 -17.80 -15.90
N ALA A 121 1.32 -17.16 -15.16
CA ALA A 121 2.75 -17.28 -15.37
C ALA A 121 3.22 -18.71 -15.14
N GLN A 122 2.71 -19.39 -14.10
CA GLN A 122 3.02 -20.80 -13.83
C GLN A 122 2.51 -21.71 -14.92
N ALA A 123 1.29 -21.48 -15.41
CA ALA A 123 0.70 -22.25 -16.51
C ALA A 123 1.53 -22.12 -17.78
N GLU A 124 1.96 -20.91 -18.12
CA GLU A 124 2.82 -20.65 -19.27
C GLU A 124 4.17 -21.36 -19.15
N ARG A 125 4.78 -21.35 -17.95
CA ARG A 125 6.02 -22.07 -17.69
C ARG A 125 5.88 -23.56 -17.88
N GLN A 126 4.81 -24.15 -17.38
CA GLN A 126 4.54 -25.57 -17.54
C GLN A 126 4.33 -25.95 -19.00
N GLU A 127 3.60 -25.13 -19.75
CA GLU A 127 3.39 -25.34 -21.18
C GLU A 127 4.68 -25.25 -21.97
N ASN A 128 5.53 -24.26 -21.67
CA ASN A 128 6.84 -24.11 -22.29
C ASN A 128 7.76 -25.30 -21.99
N LEU A 129 7.71 -25.83 -20.77
CA LEU A 129 8.48 -27.02 -20.39
C LEU A 129 8.01 -28.25 -21.15
N LYS A 130 6.70 -28.45 -21.30
CA LYS A 130 6.14 -29.53 -22.11
C LYS A 130 6.57 -29.43 -23.56
N ASN A 131 6.52 -28.28 -24.14
CA ASN A 131 6.95 -28.05 -25.51
C ASN A 131 8.43 -28.36 -25.72
N LYS A 132 9.27 -28.01 -24.76
CA LYS A 132 10.70 -28.34 -24.79
C LYS A 132 10.95 -29.84 -24.70
N GLU A 133 10.21 -30.55 -23.89
CA GLU A 133 10.32 -32.01 -23.77
C GLU A 133 9.84 -32.70 -25.05
N GLU A 134 8.78 -32.27 -25.66
CA GLU A 134 8.30 -32.77 -26.93
C GLU A 134 9.32 -32.59 -28.05
N HIS A 135 9.96 -31.40 -28.11
CA HIS A 135 11.06 -31.13 -29.06
C HIS A 135 12.27 -32.05 -28.81
N LYS A 136 12.62 -32.32 -27.57
CA LYS A 136 13.68 -33.26 -27.24
C LYS A 136 13.40 -34.66 -27.75
N HIS A 137 12.17 -35.12 -27.62
CA HIS A 137 11.75 -36.43 -28.10
C HIS A 137 11.81 -36.56 -29.63
N GLU A 138 11.49 -35.49 -30.34
CA GLU A 138 11.57 -35.47 -31.81
C GLU A 138 13.02 -35.57 -32.30
N TYR A 139 13.98 -34.95 -31.59
CA TYR A 139 15.39 -34.98 -31.95
C TYR A 139 16.12 -36.27 -31.58
N GLN A 140 15.55 -37.11 -30.73
CA GLN A 140 16.12 -38.35 -30.29
C GLN A 140 15.71 -39.58 -31.11
N ARG A 141 14.87 -39.38 -32.13
CA ARG A 141 14.47 -40.49 -33.06
C ARG A 141 15.47 -40.65 -34.19
#